data_006dc11adac71e9032ca33bc3e0cd626
#
_entry.id   006dc11adac71e9032ca33bc3e0cd626
#
_cell.length_a   1.000
_cell.length_b   1.000
_cell.length_c   1.000
_cell.angle_alpha   90.00
_cell.angle_beta   90.00
_cell.angle_gamma   90.00
#
_symmetry.space_group_name_H-M   'P 1'
#
loop_
_entity.id
_entity.type
_entity.pdbx_description
1 polymer ?
#
loop_
_entity_poly.entity_id
_entity_poly.type
_entity_poly.pdbx_seq_one_letter_code
_entity_poly.pdbx_strand_id
1 'polypeptide(L)'
;MKNYPFYVLSLLCFLAVGCVISVDKDKKKIAQEEETRAPVEKIELTLEQANILANLPLECVQKEYPNRLGLTLGSGDDLAEPKTLHPAVYGCFDWHSAVHGHWSMVKLLKMYPDLEEAERIREILKTNLSKESIGQEVAYFDGKNNRNYERTYGWGWLLKLMEEIHTWDDTEAKELEENLKPLAELIAQKFVDYLPKLQYPVRVGTHTNTAFGLAFAWDYAETFND
;
A
#
# COMPACT_ATOMS: atom_id res chain seq x y z
N MET A 1 6.94 25.22 -61.12
CA MET A 1 7.26 24.17 -60.14
C MET A 1 8.14 24.88 -59.07
N LYS A 2 7.60 25.13 -57.89
CA LYS A 2 8.26 25.90 -56.80
C LYS A 2 8.93 24.90 -55.83
N ASN A 3 10.28 24.98 -55.72
CA ASN A 3 11.09 24.16 -54.81
C ASN A 3 10.93 24.68 -53.36
N TYR A 4 10.29 23.92 -52.48
CA TYR A 4 10.33 24.11 -51.03
C TYR A 4 10.64 22.75 -50.35
N PRO A 5 11.91 22.34 -50.21
CA PRO A 5 12.16 21.29 -49.22
C PRO A 5 13.32 21.57 -48.24
N PHE A 6 14.11 22.62 -48.37
CA PHE A 6 15.33 22.69 -47.56
C PHE A 6 15.20 23.41 -46.21
N TYR A 7 14.22 24.30 -46.03
CA TYR A 7 14.11 25.08 -44.80
C TYR A 7 13.33 24.43 -43.68
N VAL A 8 12.46 23.46 -44.01
CA VAL A 8 11.66 22.74 -42.99
C VAL A 8 12.50 21.72 -42.25
N LEU A 9 13.47 21.09 -42.91
CA LEU A 9 14.33 20.08 -42.31
C LEU A 9 15.34 20.68 -41.31
N SER A 10 15.84 21.90 -41.58
CA SER A 10 16.76 22.57 -40.66
C SER A 10 16.10 23.08 -39.39
N LEU A 11 14.82 23.50 -39.44
CA LEU A 11 14.07 23.96 -38.28
C LEU A 11 13.72 22.81 -37.31
N LEU A 12 13.40 21.65 -37.83
CA LEU A 12 13.14 20.45 -37.02
C LEU A 12 14.40 19.92 -36.31
N CYS A 13 15.59 20.01 -36.93
CA CYS A 13 16.84 19.64 -36.28
C CYS A 13 17.20 20.61 -35.13
N PHE A 14 16.93 21.91 -35.22
CA PHE A 14 17.19 22.87 -34.16
C PHE A 14 16.27 22.67 -32.96
N LEU A 15 15.02 22.29 -33.17
CA LEU A 15 14.07 21.99 -32.07
C LEU A 15 14.43 20.69 -31.34
N ALA A 16 14.89 19.66 -32.06
CA ALA A 16 15.31 18.40 -31.45
C ALA A 16 16.61 18.57 -30.62
N VAL A 17 17.58 19.33 -31.10
CA VAL A 17 18.85 19.60 -30.40
C VAL A 17 18.60 20.47 -29.15
N GLY A 18 17.69 21.46 -29.22
CA GLY A 18 17.30 22.28 -28.06
C GLY A 18 16.66 21.47 -26.94
N CYS A 19 15.82 20.48 -27.27
CA CYS A 19 15.17 19.60 -26.29
C CYS A 19 16.18 18.66 -25.60
N VAL A 20 17.12 18.09 -26.35
CA VAL A 20 18.16 17.20 -25.81
C VAL A 20 19.11 17.94 -24.87
N ILE A 21 19.51 19.17 -25.22
CA ILE A 21 20.40 19.99 -24.40
C ILE A 21 19.71 20.43 -23.10
N SER A 22 18.39 20.67 -23.12
CA SER A 22 17.61 21.00 -21.91
C SER A 22 17.55 19.83 -20.94
N VAL A 23 17.24 18.63 -21.42
CA VAL A 23 17.17 17.41 -20.60
C VAL A 23 18.52 17.07 -19.95
N ASP A 24 19.63 17.27 -20.67
CA ASP A 24 20.97 16.98 -20.15
C ASP A 24 21.43 18.01 -19.09
N LYS A 25 21.02 19.28 -19.23
CA LYS A 25 21.26 20.30 -18.19
C LYS A 25 20.46 20.06 -16.93
N ASP A 26 19.22 19.63 -17.07
CA ASP A 26 18.36 19.31 -15.92
C ASP A 26 18.86 18.07 -15.18
N LYS A 27 19.31 17.04 -15.91
CA LYS A 27 19.95 15.86 -15.30
C LYS A 27 21.25 16.20 -14.57
N LYS A 28 22.10 17.06 -15.12
CA LYS A 28 23.33 17.51 -14.45
C LYS A 28 23.03 18.35 -13.21
N LYS A 29 21.98 19.18 -13.24
CA LYS A 29 21.56 19.98 -12.10
C LYS A 29 21.02 19.10 -10.98
N ILE A 30 20.18 18.09 -11.31
CA ILE A 30 19.64 17.12 -10.35
C ILE A 30 20.80 16.32 -9.72
N ALA A 31 21.74 15.80 -10.52
CA ALA A 31 22.89 15.08 -10.01
C ALA A 31 23.80 15.95 -9.09
N GLN A 32 23.97 17.22 -9.41
CA GLN A 32 24.72 18.17 -8.57
C GLN A 32 23.98 18.53 -7.27
N GLU A 33 22.64 18.61 -7.31
CA GLU A 33 21.79 18.81 -6.11
C GLU A 33 21.78 17.56 -5.21
N GLU A 34 21.85 16.36 -5.77
CA GLU A 34 22.01 15.12 -5.01
C GLU A 34 23.39 15.02 -4.34
N GLU A 35 24.46 15.40 -5.05
CA GLU A 35 25.84 15.36 -4.54
C GLU A 35 26.09 16.39 -3.41
N THR A 36 25.31 17.48 -3.38
CA THR A 36 25.39 18.53 -2.36
C THR A 36 24.44 18.29 -1.18
N ARG A 37 23.57 17.29 -1.25
CA ARG A 37 22.64 16.96 -0.17
C ARG A 37 23.44 16.34 0.99
N ALA A 38 23.37 16.98 2.15
CA ALA A 38 23.92 16.37 3.35
C ALA A 38 23.33 14.96 3.52
N PRO A 39 24.13 13.97 3.91
CA PRO A 39 23.61 12.62 4.14
C PRO A 39 22.46 12.71 5.15
N VAL A 40 21.31 12.17 4.75
CA VAL A 40 20.16 12.09 5.67
C VAL A 40 20.59 11.13 6.77
N GLU A 41 20.68 11.64 8.00
CA GLU A 41 20.95 10.81 9.16
C GLU A 41 19.87 9.74 9.26
N LYS A 42 20.27 8.48 9.17
CA LYS A 42 19.35 7.36 9.26
C LYS A 42 18.86 7.27 10.70
N ILE A 43 17.62 7.60 10.94
CA ILE A 43 17.00 7.43 12.25
C ILE A 43 16.82 5.93 12.48
N GLU A 44 17.54 5.37 13.45
CA GLU A 44 17.39 3.99 13.87
C GLU A 44 16.63 3.95 15.20
N LEU A 45 15.61 3.12 15.28
CA LEU A 45 14.87 2.88 16.51
C LEU A 45 15.72 2.01 17.44
N THR A 46 15.63 2.26 18.74
CA THR A 46 16.13 1.31 19.74
C THR A 46 15.07 0.24 20.02
N LEU A 47 15.46 -0.89 20.60
CA LEU A 47 14.51 -1.94 21.02
C LEU A 47 13.45 -1.38 22.00
N GLU A 48 13.86 -0.50 22.93
CA GLU A 48 12.94 0.17 23.85
C GLU A 48 11.89 1.01 23.11
N GLN A 49 12.30 1.78 22.11
CA GLN A 49 11.37 2.56 21.28
C GLN A 49 10.47 1.65 20.44
N ALA A 50 10.99 0.53 19.94
CA ALA A 50 10.21 -0.46 19.19
C ALA A 50 9.14 -1.10 20.09
N ASN A 51 9.44 -1.45 21.34
CA ASN A 51 8.48 -1.94 22.33
C ASN A 51 7.35 -0.91 22.59
N ILE A 52 7.70 0.37 22.74
CA ILE A 52 6.70 1.43 22.90
C ILE A 52 5.77 1.52 21.67
N LEU A 53 6.35 1.48 20.46
CA LEU A 53 5.57 1.54 19.22
C LEU A 53 4.69 0.31 19.02
N ALA A 54 5.12 -0.87 19.44
CA ALA A 54 4.35 -2.10 19.33
C ALA A 54 3.04 -2.07 20.14
N ASN A 55 2.99 -1.30 21.23
CA ASN A 55 1.76 -1.15 22.02
C ASN A 55 0.62 -0.49 21.25
N LEU A 56 0.93 0.40 20.30
CA LEU A 56 -0.11 1.12 19.54
C LEU A 56 -1.04 0.17 18.76
N PRO A 57 -0.53 -0.72 17.87
CA PRO A 57 -1.39 -1.69 17.20
C PRO A 57 -1.98 -2.73 18.16
N LEU A 58 -1.24 -3.17 19.18
CA LEU A 58 -1.70 -4.16 20.15
C LEU A 58 -2.92 -3.70 20.95
N GLU A 59 -3.07 -2.38 21.17
CA GLU A 59 -4.22 -1.81 21.87
C GLU A 59 -5.48 -1.74 21.01
N CYS A 60 -5.36 -1.84 19.68
CA CYS A 60 -6.49 -1.57 18.82
C CYS A 60 -6.85 -2.66 17.80
N VAL A 61 -5.91 -3.47 17.28
CA VAL A 61 -6.20 -4.41 16.17
C VAL A 61 -7.28 -5.45 16.49
N GLN A 62 -7.48 -5.76 17.76
CA GLN A 62 -8.52 -6.66 18.23
C GLN A 62 -9.64 -5.95 19.00
N LYS A 63 -9.63 -4.63 19.03
CA LYS A 63 -10.67 -3.84 19.68
C LYS A 63 -11.73 -3.42 18.67
N GLU A 64 -12.88 -4.06 18.75
CA GLU A 64 -13.97 -3.90 17.78
C GLU A 64 -14.60 -2.50 17.78
N TYR A 65 -14.70 -1.86 18.93
CA TYR A 65 -15.35 -0.55 19.09
C TYR A 65 -14.46 0.46 19.81
N PRO A 66 -14.56 1.79 19.45
CA PRO A 66 -15.40 2.38 18.40
C PRO A 66 -14.94 1.98 16.99
N ASN A 67 -15.89 1.88 16.03
CA ASN A 67 -15.59 1.46 14.65
C ASN A 67 -16.37 2.28 13.63
N ARG A 68 -15.74 2.47 12.45
CA ARG A 68 -16.33 3.11 11.28
C ARG A 68 -16.28 2.12 10.11
N LEU A 69 -17.39 1.44 9.84
CA LEU A 69 -17.45 0.41 8.79
C LEU A 69 -17.26 0.94 7.37
N GLY A 70 -17.71 2.16 7.07
CA GLY A 70 -17.53 2.75 5.72
C GLY A 70 -18.24 2.00 4.59
N LEU A 71 -19.20 1.12 4.91
CA LEU A 71 -19.85 0.20 3.97
C LEU A 71 -20.98 0.86 3.17
N THR A 72 -21.34 0.23 2.03
CA THR A 72 -22.52 0.57 1.24
C THR A 72 -23.54 -0.56 1.38
N LEU A 73 -24.70 -0.25 1.94
CA LEU A 73 -25.80 -1.22 2.11
C LEU A 73 -26.62 -1.35 0.84
N GLY A 74 -26.82 -2.56 0.35
CA GLY A 74 -27.80 -2.90 -0.67
C GLY A 74 -29.16 -3.24 -0.07
N SER A 75 -29.16 -3.76 1.19
CA SER A 75 -30.35 -4.06 1.98
C SER A 75 -30.00 -4.02 3.48
N GLY A 76 -31.01 -4.21 4.34
CA GLY A 76 -30.81 -4.35 5.79
C GLY A 76 -29.98 -5.59 6.17
N ASP A 77 -29.97 -6.60 5.33
CA ASP A 77 -29.23 -7.84 5.57
C ASP A 77 -27.70 -7.68 5.43
N ASP A 78 -27.26 -6.58 4.79
CA ASP A 78 -25.83 -6.26 4.67
C ASP A 78 -25.25 -5.66 5.97
N LEU A 79 -26.11 -5.35 6.95
CA LEU A 79 -25.66 -4.74 8.21
C LEU A 79 -25.26 -5.82 9.21
N ALA A 80 -23.99 -5.85 9.56
CA ALA A 80 -23.46 -6.72 10.59
C ALA A 80 -22.38 -6.01 11.42
N GLU A 81 -21.94 -6.64 12.50
CA GLU A 81 -20.86 -6.15 13.35
C GLU A 81 -19.52 -6.14 12.63
N PRO A 82 -18.60 -5.22 12.99
CA PRO A 82 -17.30 -5.10 12.35
C PRO A 82 -16.53 -6.41 12.23
N LYS A 83 -16.46 -7.18 13.29
CA LYS A 83 -15.76 -8.47 13.32
C LYS A 83 -16.41 -9.54 12.43
N THR A 84 -17.73 -9.46 12.26
CA THR A 84 -18.46 -10.36 11.35
C THR A 84 -18.19 -10.03 9.89
N LEU A 85 -18.11 -8.74 9.55
CA LEU A 85 -17.85 -8.28 8.18
C LEU A 85 -16.38 -8.42 7.79
N HIS A 86 -15.47 -8.11 8.73
CA HIS A 86 -14.03 -7.98 8.50
C HIS A 86 -13.23 -8.74 9.56
N PRO A 87 -13.31 -10.08 9.61
CA PRO A 87 -12.69 -10.86 10.69
C PRO A 87 -11.17 -10.73 10.74
N ALA A 88 -10.54 -10.42 9.62
CA ALA A 88 -9.10 -10.20 9.56
C ALA A 88 -8.67 -8.84 10.12
N VAL A 89 -9.49 -7.79 9.93
CA VAL A 89 -9.08 -6.40 10.14
C VAL A 89 -10.19 -5.54 10.75
N TYR A 90 -10.88 -6.05 11.75
CA TYR A 90 -12.05 -5.44 12.39
C TYR A 90 -11.74 -4.34 13.41
N GLY A 91 -10.50 -4.21 13.86
CA GLY A 91 -10.12 -3.28 14.93
C GLY A 91 -9.66 -1.89 14.47
N CYS A 92 -9.02 -1.15 15.36
CA CYS A 92 -8.36 0.13 15.10
C CYS A 92 -9.24 1.21 14.43
N PHE A 93 -10.52 1.29 14.72
CA PHE A 93 -11.45 2.28 14.21
C PHE A 93 -12.01 2.01 12.80
N ASP A 94 -11.18 1.62 11.82
CA ASP A 94 -11.63 1.27 10.47
C ASP A 94 -10.70 0.25 9.80
N TRP A 95 -11.12 -0.26 8.65
CA TRP A 95 -10.43 -1.32 7.94
C TRP A 95 -8.97 -1.01 7.65
N HIS A 96 -8.67 0.14 7.04
CA HIS A 96 -7.29 0.50 6.71
C HIS A 96 -6.43 0.77 7.93
N SER A 97 -6.99 1.32 9.01
CA SER A 97 -6.25 1.50 10.27
C SER A 97 -5.84 0.17 10.89
N ALA A 98 -6.71 -0.86 10.79
CA ALA A 98 -6.35 -2.21 11.20
C ALA A 98 -5.25 -2.80 10.31
N VAL A 99 -5.29 -2.58 8.98
CA VAL A 99 -4.21 -2.99 8.07
C VAL A 99 -2.89 -2.31 8.43
N HIS A 100 -2.90 -1.00 8.77
CA HIS A 100 -1.70 -0.31 9.28
C HIS A 100 -1.15 -0.98 10.54
N GLY A 101 -2.06 -1.34 11.47
CA GLY A 101 -1.69 -2.05 12.69
C GLY A 101 -0.98 -3.37 12.40
N HIS A 102 -1.52 -4.18 11.49
CA HIS A 102 -0.90 -5.44 11.08
C HIS A 102 0.45 -5.22 10.38
N TRP A 103 0.52 -4.26 9.44
CA TRP A 103 1.78 -3.90 8.81
C TRP A 103 2.85 -3.46 9.82
N SER A 104 2.49 -2.61 10.79
CA SER A 104 3.44 -2.15 11.81
C SER A 104 3.94 -3.27 12.70
N MET A 105 3.08 -4.22 13.08
CA MET A 105 3.46 -5.42 13.83
C MET A 105 4.45 -6.29 13.06
N VAL A 106 4.19 -6.59 11.79
CA VAL A 106 5.12 -7.33 10.93
C VAL A 106 6.45 -6.61 10.80
N LYS A 107 6.40 -5.29 10.53
CA LYS A 107 7.59 -4.45 10.40
C LYS A 107 8.46 -4.45 11.65
N LEU A 108 7.84 -4.31 12.81
CA LEU A 108 8.54 -4.31 14.09
C LEU A 108 9.15 -5.67 14.42
N LEU A 109 8.44 -6.79 14.22
CA LEU A 109 8.98 -8.13 14.40
C LEU A 109 10.17 -8.41 13.48
N LYS A 110 10.08 -7.97 12.22
CA LYS A 110 11.15 -8.13 11.24
C LYS A 110 12.41 -7.36 11.64
N MET A 111 12.26 -6.17 12.19
CA MET A 111 13.39 -5.33 12.62
C MET A 111 13.92 -5.71 14.01
N TYR A 112 13.05 -6.16 14.90
CA TYR A 112 13.33 -6.43 16.31
C TYR A 112 12.68 -7.75 16.73
N PRO A 113 13.30 -8.92 16.42
CA PRO A 113 12.73 -10.22 16.77
C PRO A 113 12.56 -10.43 18.29
N ASP A 114 13.33 -9.70 19.08
CA ASP A 114 13.36 -9.77 20.56
C ASP A 114 12.38 -8.78 21.24
N LEU A 115 11.33 -8.33 20.55
CA LEU A 115 10.27 -7.53 21.16
C LEU A 115 9.66 -8.24 22.36
N GLU A 116 9.35 -7.50 23.44
CA GLU A 116 8.69 -8.04 24.63
C GLU A 116 7.37 -8.73 24.31
N GLU A 117 6.59 -8.19 23.38
CA GLU A 117 5.28 -8.71 22.93
C GLU A 117 5.36 -9.55 21.65
N ALA A 118 6.54 -10.04 21.25
CA ALA A 118 6.73 -10.75 19.99
C ALA A 118 5.77 -11.94 19.83
N GLU A 119 5.64 -12.80 20.84
CA GLU A 119 4.75 -13.96 20.80
C GLU A 119 3.27 -13.55 20.68
N ARG A 120 2.85 -12.54 21.42
CA ARG A 120 1.49 -12.02 21.32
C ARG A 120 1.19 -11.43 19.93
N ILE A 121 2.13 -10.73 19.34
CA ILE A 121 2.00 -10.20 17.98
C ILE A 121 1.87 -11.36 16.99
N ARG A 122 2.69 -12.40 17.07
CA ARG A 122 2.62 -13.58 16.21
C ARG A 122 1.26 -14.28 16.30
N GLU A 123 0.75 -14.47 17.51
CA GLU A 123 -0.57 -15.07 17.74
C GLU A 123 -1.70 -14.25 17.09
N ILE A 124 -1.65 -12.93 17.22
CA ILE A 124 -2.62 -12.02 16.60
C ILE A 124 -2.53 -12.12 15.06
N LEU A 125 -1.34 -12.04 14.48
CA LEU A 125 -1.14 -12.14 13.04
C LEU A 125 -1.69 -13.47 12.51
N LYS A 126 -1.36 -14.57 13.15
CA LYS A 126 -1.84 -15.91 12.78
C LYS A 126 -3.35 -16.04 12.86
N THR A 127 -3.97 -15.50 13.90
CA THR A 127 -5.42 -15.57 14.10
C THR A 127 -6.15 -14.69 13.09
N ASN A 128 -5.73 -13.43 12.97
CA ASN A 128 -6.41 -12.44 12.14
C ASN A 128 -6.20 -12.72 10.65
N LEU A 129 -4.95 -13.03 10.24
CA LEU A 129 -4.62 -13.32 8.83
C LEU A 129 -4.74 -14.84 8.52
N SER A 130 -5.65 -15.55 9.21
CA SER A 130 -5.94 -16.94 8.89
C SER A 130 -6.61 -17.06 7.51
N LYS A 131 -6.46 -18.22 6.87
CA LYS A 131 -7.07 -18.52 5.58
C LYS A 131 -8.59 -18.27 5.58
N GLU A 132 -9.25 -18.60 6.69
CA GLU A 132 -10.70 -18.40 6.85
C GLU A 132 -11.06 -16.90 6.88
N SER A 133 -10.38 -16.13 7.72
CA SER A 133 -10.61 -14.69 7.84
C SER A 133 -10.35 -13.96 6.52
N ILE A 134 -9.23 -14.26 5.85
CA ILE A 134 -8.91 -13.68 4.55
C ILE A 134 -9.91 -14.11 3.46
N GLY A 135 -10.40 -15.35 3.49
CA GLY A 135 -11.45 -15.81 2.58
C GLY A 135 -12.74 -14.98 2.70
N GLN A 136 -13.11 -14.56 3.92
CA GLN A 136 -14.25 -13.66 4.14
C GLN A 136 -13.99 -12.24 3.62
N GLU A 137 -12.78 -11.70 3.81
CA GLU A 137 -12.39 -10.41 3.23
C GLU A 137 -12.47 -10.45 1.68
N VAL A 138 -11.96 -11.51 1.05
CA VAL A 138 -12.08 -11.70 -0.41
C VAL A 138 -13.54 -11.69 -0.86
N ALA A 139 -14.41 -12.43 -0.18
CA ALA A 139 -15.84 -12.47 -0.50
C ALA A 139 -16.50 -11.10 -0.32
N TYR A 140 -16.12 -10.33 0.70
CA TYR A 140 -16.61 -8.99 0.92
C TYR A 140 -16.18 -8.04 -0.20
N PHE A 141 -14.90 -8.01 -0.56
CA PHE A 141 -14.38 -7.16 -1.62
C PHE A 141 -14.91 -7.50 -3.02
N ASP A 142 -15.29 -8.76 -3.28
CA ASP A 142 -15.91 -9.19 -4.53
C ASP A 142 -17.40 -8.83 -4.59
N GLY A 143 -17.99 -8.46 -3.47
CA GLY A 143 -19.40 -8.08 -3.35
C GLY A 143 -19.80 -6.93 -4.28
N LYS A 144 -21.00 -7.00 -4.85
CA LYS A 144 -21.54 -6.04 -5.84
C LYS A 144 -21.46 -4.59 -5.40
N ASN A 145 -21.69 -4.31 -4.11
CA ASN A 145 -21.75 -2.96 -3.54
C ASN A 145 -20.39 -2.47 -3.04
N ASN A 146 -19.36 -3.36 -3.01
CA ASN A 146 -18.07 -3.10 -2.35
C ASN A 146 -16.93 -2.80 -3.33
N ARG A 147 -17.25 -2.51 -4.61
CA ARG A 147 -16.25 -2.27 -5.66
C ARG A 147 -15.27 -1.15 -5.35
N ASN A 148 -15.72 -0.13 -4.60
CA ASN A 148 -14.96 1.07 -4.26
C ASN A 148 -14.51 1.09 -2.79
N TYR A 149 -14.82 0.03 -2.03
CA TYR A 149 -14.48 -0.03 -0.62
C TYR A 149 -12.96 0.13 -0.45
N GLU A 150 -12.56 1.02 0.46
CA GLU A 150 -11.16 1.34 0.78
C GLU A 150 -10.27 1.90 -0.37
N ARG A 151 -10.85 2.27 -1.52
CA ARG A 151 -10.13 2.80 -2.68
C ARG A 151 -9.58 4.21 -2.43
N THR A 152 -8.32 4.51 -2.65
CA THR A 152 -7.20 3.66 -3.05
C THR A 152 -6.24 3.42 -1.88
N TYR A 153 -6.48 4.08 -0.77
CA TYR A 153 -5.61 4.15 0.39
C TYR A 153 -5.48 2.80 1.10
N GLY A 154 -6.62 2.21 1.47
CA GLY A 154 -6.65 0.90 2.10
C GLY A 154 -6.10 -0.19 1.18
N TRP A 155 -6.39 -0.10 -0.13
CA TRP A 155 -5.82 -1.01 -1.13
C TRP A 155 -4.28 -0.95 -1.13
N GLY A 156 -3.71 0.26 -1.19
CA GLY A 156 -2.26 0.43 -1.15
C GLY A 156 -1.64 -0.14 0.11
N TRP A 157 -2.26 0.12 1.27
CA TRP A 157 -1.76 -0.41 2.54
C TRP A 157 -1.82 -1.93 2.64
N LEU A 158 -2.85 -2.58 2.07
CA LEU A 158 -2.90 -4.03 2.03
C LEU A 158 -1.76 -4.62 1.19
N LEU A 159 -1.49 -4.03 0.02
CA LEU A 159 -0.36 -4.44 -0.81
C LEU A 159 0.98 -4.22 -0.09
N LYS A 160 1.10 -3.13 0.68
CA LYS A 160 2.29 -2.88 1.50
C LYS A 160 2.46 -3.87 2.65
N LEU A 161 1.35 -4.32 3.27
CA LEU A 161 1.39 -5.41 4.25
C LEU A 161 1.87 -6.72 3.60
N MET A 162 1.35 -7.05 2.42
CA MET A 162 1.75 -8.25 1.68
C MET A 162 3.25 -8.23 1.31
N GLU A 163 3.76 -7.11 0.83
CA GLU A 163 5.18 -6.91 0.54
C GLU A 163 6.06 -7.08 1.80
N GLU A 164 5.63 -6.53 2.93
CA GLU A 164 6.39 -6.64 4.19
C GLU A 164 6.45 -8.09 4.68
N ILE A 165 5.36 -8.87 4.54
CA ILE A 165 5.32 -10.29 4.87
C ILE A 165 6.21 -11.09 3.91
N HIS A 166 6.11 -10.86 2.60
CA HIS A 166 6.89 -11.57 1.57
C HIS A 166 8.40 -11.42 1.79
N THR A 167 8.84 -10.22 2.18
CA THR A 167 10.26 -9.90 2.41
C THR A 167 10.72 -10.21 3.85
N TRP A 168 9.90 -10.87 4.65
CA TRP A 168 10.26 -11.28 6.00
C TRP A 168 10.82 -12.72 6.01
N ASP A 169 12.11 -12.86 6.34
CA ASP A 169 12.77 -14.17 6.46
C ASP A 169 12.41 -14.84 7.79
N ASP A 170 11.21 -15.38 7.86
CA ASP A 170 10.63 -16.05 9.02
C ASP A 170 9.78 -17.25 8.58
N THR A 171 9.74 -18.31 9.40
CA THR A 171 8.98 -19.51 9.07
C THR A 171 7.47 -19.27 9.03
N GLU A 172 6.95 -18.40 9.88
CA GLU A 172 5.53 -18.04 9.93
C GLU A 172 5.12 -17.13 8.79
N ALA A 173 6.05 -16.32 8.28
CA ALA A 173 5.78 -15.38 7.17
C ALA A 173 5.26 -16.11 5.93
N LYS A 174 5.73 -17.32 5.64
CA LYS A 174 5.26 -18.11 4.48
C LYS A 174 3.79 -18.48 4.58
N GLU A 175 3.34 -18.91 5.76
CA GLU A 175 1.93 -19.22 5.99
C GLU A 175 1.06 -17.96 5.88
N LEU A 176 1.51 -16.85 6.47
CA LEU A 176 0.81 -15.58 6.39
C LEU A 176 0.72 -15.05 4.94
N GLU A 177 1.80 -15.20 4.17
CA GLU A 177 1.85 -14.87 2.76
C GLU A 177 0.85 -15.69 1.93
N GLU A 178 0.87 -17.02 2.09
CA GLU A 178 -0.07 -17.91 1.40
C GLU A 178 -1.52 -17.58 1.73
N ASN A 179 -1.81 -17.26 2.98
CA ASN A 179 -3.15 -16.88 3.42
C ASN A 179 -3.59 -15.53 2.83
N LEU A 180 -2.72 -14.50 2.87
CA LEU A 180 -3.04 -13.14 2.44
C LEU A 180 -3.09 -12.99 0.91
N LYS A 181 -2.38 -13.84 0.18
CA LYS A 181 -2.21 -13.78 -1.27
C LYS A 181 -3.50 -13.59 -2.06
N PRO A 182 -4.59 -14.35 -1.82
CA PRO A 182 -5.83 -14.19 -2.60
C PRO A 182 -6.43 -12.79 -2.47
N LEU A 183 -6.33 -12.16 -1.30
CA LEU A 183 -6.82 -10.80 -1.10
C LEU A 183 -5.90 -9.78 -1.78
N ALA A 184 -4.59 -9.96 -1.70
CA ALA A 184 -3.63 -9.06 -2.34
C ALA A 184 -3.79 -9.09 -3.87
N GLU A 185 -3.93 -10.27 -4.48
CA GLU A 185 -4.18 -10.42 -5.93
C GLU A 185 -5.51 -9.76 -6.36
N LEU A 186 -6.58 -9.93 -5.58
CA LEU A 186 -7.85 -9.26 -5.83
C LEU A 186 -7.70 -7.73 -5.78
N ILE A 187 -6.98 -7.21 -4.81
CA ILE A 187 -6.74 -5.76 -4.66
C ILE A 187 -5.85 -5.23 -5.81
N ALA A 188 -4.81 -5.96 -6.20
CA ALA A 188 -3.97 -5.61 -7.35
C ALA A 188 -4.83 -5.52 -8.62
N GLN A 189 -5.69 -6.52 -8.87
CA GLN A 189 -6.63 -6.49 -10.00
C GLN A 189 -7.58 -5.29 -9.94
N LYS A 190 -8.05 -4.90 -8.74
CA LYS A 190 -8.89 -3.70 -8.58
C LYS A 190 -8.15 -2.41 -8.98
N PHE A 191 -6.84 -2.30 -8.74
CA PHE A 191 -6.02 -1.20 -9.25
C PHE A 191 -5.97 -1.22 -10.78
N VAL A 192 -5.67 -2.37 -11.39
CA VAL A 192 -5.64 -2.55 -12.85
C VAL A 192 -6.97 -2.16 -13.49
N ASP A 193 -8.09 -2.55 -12.88
CA ASP A 193 -9.43 -2.22 -13.37
C ASP A 193 -9.84 -0.77 -13.17
N TYR A 194 -9.28 -0.10 -12.16
CA TYR A 194 -9.66 1.26 -11.79
C TYR A 194 -8.88 2.33 -12.51
N LEU A 195 -7.55 2.20 -12.59
CA LEU A 195 -6.67 3.25 -13.11
C LEU A 195 -7.01 3.69 -14.54
N PRO A 196 -7.35 2.79 -15.48
CA PRO A 196 -7.74 3.19 -16.85
C PRO A 196 -9.04 4.00 -16.92
N LYS A 197 -9.88 4.00 -15.87
CA LYS A 197 -11.14 4.75 -15.80
C LYS A 197 -10.94 6.20 -15.34
N LEU A 198 -9.74 6.53 -14.82
CA LEU A 198 -9.42 7.90 -14.44
C LEU A 198 -9.11 8.75 -15.65
N GLN A 199 -9.80 9.87 -15.79
CA GLN A 199 -9.47 10.88 -16.81
C GLN A 199 -8.22 11.68 -16.41
N TYR A 200 -7.99 11.84 -15.10
CA TYR A 200 -6.81 12.48 -14.52
C TYR A 200 -6.58 11.97 -13.08
N PRO A 201 -5.34 12.03 -12.57
CA PRO A 201 -5.04 11.61 -11.21
C PRO A 201 -5.79 12.46 -10.17
N VAL A 202 -6.31 11.80 -9.13
CA VAL A 202 -6.93 12.50 -7.98
C VAL A 202 -5.82 13.12 -7.12
N ARG A 203 -5.80 14.46 -7.04
CA ARG A 203 -4.76 15.24 -6.36
C ARG A 203 -5.32 15.91 -5.11
N VAL A 204 -5.73 15.14 -4.16
CA VAL A 204 -6.25 15.63 -2.87
C VAL A 204 -5.36 15.15 -1.72
N GLY A 205 -5.35 15.88 -0.61
CA GLY A 205 -4.60 15.50 0.59
C GLY A 205 -5.35 14.50 1.47
N THR A 206 -6.18 13.63 0.88
CA THR A 206 -7.01 12.65 1.60
C THR A 206 -6.85 11.24 1.01
N HIS A 207 -7.52 10.24 1.58
CA HIS A 207 -7.41 8.81 1.26
C HIS A 207 -7.62 8.44 -0.23
N THR A 208 -8.30 9.26 -1.00
CA THR A 208 -8.50 9.03 -2.44
C THR A 208 -7.33 9.49 -3.33
N ASN A 209 -6.24 10.00 -2.74
CA ASN A 209 -5.06 10.44 -3.47
C ASN A 209 -4.47 9.31 -4.32
N THR A 210 -4.37 9.53 -5.63
CA THR A 210 -3.88 8.50 -6.56
C THR A 210 -2.39 8.20 -6.37
N ALA A 211 -1.57 9.23 -6.16
CA ALA A 211 -0.11 9.07 -6.04
C ALA A 211 0.28 8.20 -4.84
N PHE A 212 -0.40 8.37 -3.70
CA PHE A 212 -0.15 7.57 -2.50
C PHE A 212 -0.45 6.08 -2.75
N GLY A 213 -1.66 5.77 -3.24
CA GLY A 213 -2.03 4.38 -3.52
C GLY A 213 -1.14 3.73 -4.59
N LEU A 214 -0.76 4.49 -5.63
CA LEU A 214 0.14 4.01 -6.68
C LEU A 214 1.56 3.75 -6.17
N ALA A 215 2.10 4.54 -5.23
CA ALA A 215 3.43 4.29 -4.69
C ALA A 215 3.53 2.88 -4.08
N PHE A 216 2.55 2.49 -3.26
CA PHE A 216 2.54 1.16 -2.66
C PHE A 216 2.19 0.04 -3.65
N ALA A 217 1.31 0.31 -4.62
CA ALA A 217 1.02 -0.66 -5.68
C ALA A 217 2.26 -0.90 -6.57
N TRP A 218 3.07 0.12 -6.80
CA TRP A 218 4.33 0.01 -7.53
C TRP A 218 5.36 -0.82 -6.77
N ASP A 219 5.58 -0.53 -5.48
CA ASP A 219 6.49 -1.30 -4.62
C ASP A 219 6.11 -2.80 -4.62
N TYR A 220 4.79 -3.09 -4.52
CA TYR A 220 4.27 -4.45 -4.61
C TYR A 220 4.60 -5.09 -5.97
N ALA A 221 4.29 -4.41 -7.08
CA ALA A 221 4.52 -4.92 -8.42
C ALA A 221 6.01 -5.21 -8.67
N GLU A 222 6.93 -4.33 -8.24
CA GLU A 222 8.37 -4.57 -8.33
C GLU A 222 8.80 -5.78 -7.49
N THR A 223 8.25 -5.95 -6.29
CA THR A 223 8.60 -7.06 -5.39
C THR A 223 8.16 -8.41 -5.94
N PHE A 224 6.99 -8.49 -6.54
CA PHE A 224 6.42 -9.73 -7.07
C PHE A 224 6.65 -9.94 -8.57
N ASN A 225 7.31 -9.01 -9.27
CA ASN A 225 7.48 -9.00 -10.74
C ASN A 225 6.14 -9.07 -11.50
N ASP A 226 5.12 -8.36 -11.02
CA ASP A 226 3.75 -8.35 -11.52
C ASP A 226 3.46 -7.10 -12.40
#